data_2d909de57a5bd2e5ad578efd50e81574
#
_entry.id   2d909de57a5bd2e5ad578efd50e81574
#
_cell.length_a   1.000
_cell.length_b   1.000
_cell.length_c   1.000
_cell.angle_alpha   90.00
_cell.angle_beta   90.00
_cell.angle_gamma   90.00
#
_symmetry.space_group_name_H-M   'P 1'
#
loop_
_entity.id
_entity.type
_entity.pdbx_description
1 polymer ?
#
loop_
_entity_poly.entity_id
_entity_poly.type
_entity_poly.pdbx_seq_one_letter_code
_entity_poly.pdbx_strand_id
1 'polypeptide(L)'
;MALTRSGAPAPTSSVSNAQALANRSVQNANRAGSTAMQAASPSVPVEITAADGQHLVVSFDEVRRFICDKATDTECKIFLETCKQYKLNPFTKEAYLIHYDNKNDDTASTIVLGKNCYMQMAERNPNFDGFEAGVIVLTADGQLLNREGSIVYDGDGGETLLGGWAKVYRKDRTRASYEEVKLSEYDTGKSLWNGKKAT
;
A
#
# COMPACT_ATOMS: atom_id res chain seq x y z
N MET A 1 -43.42 -48.97 -25.66
CA MET A 1 -43.08 -48.04 -26.75
C MET A 1 -42.00 -47.09 -26.26
N ALA A 2 -40.76 -47.39 -26.60
CA ALA A 2 -39.61 -46.57 -26.20
C ALA A 2 -39.18 -45.71 -27.39
N LEU A 3 -39.13 -44.41 -27.22
CA LEU A 3 -38.60 -43.48 -28.19
C LEU A 3 -37.16 -43.10 -27.83
N THR A 4 -36.24 -43.63 -28.60
CA THR A 4 -34.82 -43.29 -28.60
C THR A 4 -34.62 -41.92 -29.24
N ARG A 5 -33.98 -41.00 -28.50
CA ARG A 5 -33.58 -39.66 -28.98
C ARG A 5 -32.13 -39.74 -29.42
N SER A 6 -31.93 -39.58 -30.70
CA SER A 6 -30.63 -39.45 -31.36
C SER A 6 -29.88 -38.23 -30.89
N GLY A 7 -28.66 -38.39 -30.40
CA GLY A 7 -27.75 -37.30 -30.06
C GLY A 7 -26.99 -36.82 -31.31
N ALA A 8 -27.00 -35.50 -31.54
CA ALA A 8 -26.17 -34.87 -32.54
C ALA A 8 -24.72 -34.71 -32.01
N PRO A 9 -23.68 -34.85 -32.85
CA PRO A 9 -22.31 -34.68 -32.43
C PRO A 9 -21.98 -33.20 -32.22
N ALA A 10 -21.25 -32.91 -31.15
CA ALA A 10 -20.74 -31.59 -30.85
C ALA A 10 -19.67 -31.15 -31.87
N PRO A 11 -19.56 -29.85 -32.20
CA PRO A 11 -18.54 -29.35 -33.10
C PRO A 11 -17.15 -29.39 -32.45
N THR A 12 -16.21 -30.05 -33.08
CA THR A 12 -14.82 -30.16 -32.69
C THR A 12 -14.12 -28.79 -32.76
N SER A 13 -13.55 -28.40 -31.63
CA SER A 13 -12.83 -27.15 -31.44
C SER A 13 -11.47 -27.13 -32.15
N SER A 14 -11.43 -26.70 -33.42
CA SER A 14 -10.17 -26.37 -34.12
C SER A 14 -9.66 -24.98 -33.84
N VAL A 15 -10.41 -24.15 -33.09
CA VAL A 15 -10.05 -22.73 -32.78
C VAL A 15 -9.14 -22.61 -31.55
N SER A 16 -9.15 -23.59 -30.64
CA SER A 16 -8.38 -23.53 -29.40
C SER A 16 -6.85 -23.75 -29.58
N ASN A 17 -6.44 -24.48 -30.62
CA ASN A 17 -5.01 -24.75 -30.87
C ASN A 17 -4.26 -23.59 -31.51
N ALA A 18 -4.93 -22.80 -32.35
CA ALA A 18 -4.32 -21.63 -32.99
C ALA A 18 -4.09 -20.49 -31.97
N GLN A 19 -5.05 -20.30 -31.06
CA GLN A 19 -4.95 -19.31 -29.98
C GLN A 19 -3.92 -19.71 -28.91
N ALA A 20 -3.79 -20.99 -28.61
CA ALA A 20 -2.78 -21.49 -27.69
C ALA A 20 -1.35 -21.35 -28.27
N LEU A 21 -1.19 -21.52 -29.58
CA LEU A 21 0.09 -21.32 -30.27
C LEU A 21 0.43 -19.82 -30.40
N ALA A 22 -0.54 -18.96 -30.64
CA ALA A 22 -0.34 -17.52 -30.68
C ALA A 22 0.06 -16.95 -29.29
N ASN A 23 -0.59 -17.41 -28.22
CA ASN A 23 -0.24 -17.02 -26.86
C ASN A 23 1.14 -17.54 -26.43
N ARG A 24 1.54 -18.73 -26.89
CA ARG A 24 2.89 -19.27 -26.63
C ARG A 24 3.98 -18.47 -27.36
N SER A 25 3.72 -17.98 -28.56
CA SER A 25 4.65 -17.14 -29.32
C SER A 25 4.83 -15.77 -28.68
N VAL A 26 3.74 -15.17 -28.18
CA VAL A 26 3.79 -13.88 -27.45
C VAL A 26 4.52 -14.04 -26.11
N GLN A 27 4.29 -15.13 -25.38
CA GLN A 27 5.00 -15.40 -24.13
C GLN A 27 6.50 -15.69 -24.34
N ASN A 28 6.86 -16.40 -25.44
CA ASN A 28 8.26 -16.62 -25.79
C ASN A 28 8.98 -15.36 -26.29
N ALA A 29 8.27 -14.46 -26.99
CA ALA A 29 8.81 -13.16 -27.38
C ALA A 29 9.07 -12.26 -26.16
N ASN A 30 8.17 -12.26 -25.18
CA ASN A 30 8.36 -11.54 -23.93
C ASN A 30 9.47 -12.15 -23.04
N ARG A 31 9.68 -13.48 -23.11
CA ARG A 31 10.74 -14.15 -22.35
C ARG A 31 12.14 -13.97 -22.98
N ALA A 32 12.22 -13.81 -24.29
CA ALA A 32 13.46 -13.48 -24.99
C ALA A 32 13.87 -12.01 -24.84
N GLY A 33 12.91 -11.12 -24.55
CA GLY A 33 13.15 -9.71 -24.27
C GLY A 33 13.67 -9.40 -22.87
N SER A 34 13.51 -10.33 -21.92
CA SER A 34 13.90 -10.10 -20.50
C SER A 34 15.35 -10.49 -20.19
N THR A 35 16.08 -11.07 -21.12
CA THR A 35 17.50 -11.46 -20.94
C THR A 35 18.49 -10.54 -21.66
N ALA A 36 18.01 -9.49 -22.35
CA ALA A 36 18.87 -8.41 -22.75
C ALA A 36 19.15 -7.59 -21.48
N MET A 37 20.40 -7.65 -20.98
CA MET A 37 20.95 -6.64 -20.08
C MET A 37 20.52 -5.28 -20.63
N GLN A 38 19.48 -4.69 -20.00
CA GLN A 38 19.14 -3.31 -20.26
C GLN A 38 20.37 -2.51 -19.85
N ALA A 39 21.10 -2.03 -20.84
CA ALA A 39 22.08 -0.99 -20.64
C ALA A 39 21.31 0.13 -19.90
N ALA A 40 21.67 0.37 -18.66
CA ALA A 40 21.04 1.38 -17.83
C ALA A 40 21.06 2.69 -18.61
N SER A 41 19.92 3.14 -19.08
CA SER A 41 19.78 4.51 -19.55
C SER A 41 20.25 5.39 -18.40
N PRO A 42 21.13 6.38 -18.62
CA PRO A 42 21.62 7.21 -17.54
C PRO A 42 20.39 7.80 -16.86
N SER A 43 20.09 7.34 -15.65
CA SER A 43 18.95 7.82 -14.89
C SER A 43 19.22 9.28 -14.55
N VAL A 44 18.43 10.17 -15.13
CA VAL A 44 18.53 11.60 -14.80
C VAL A 44 18.16 11.73 -13.33
N PRO A 45 19.04 12.24 -12.46
CA PRO A 45 18.75 12.41 -11.05
C PRO A 45 17.53 13.32 -10.89
N VAL A 46 16.69 13.02 -9.90
CA VAL A 46 15.50 13.84 -9.57
C VAL A 46 15.85 14.81 -8.47
N GLU A 47 15.60 16.08 -8.73
CA GLU A 47 15.75 17.13 -7.72
C GLU A 47 14.48 17.21 -6.86
N ILE A 48 14.65 17.10 -5.55
CA ILE A 48 13.60 17.17 -4.54
C ILE A 48 13.92 18.28 -3.58
N THR A 49 12.97 19.18 -3.34
CA THR A 49 13.04 20.12 -2.24
C THR A 49 12.13 19.63 -1.13
N ALA A 50 12.74 19.14 -0.05
CA ALA A 50 12.00 18.66 1.11
C ALA A 50 11.33 19.84 1.85
N ALA A 51 10.41 19.54 2.74
CA ALA A 51 9.62 20.55 3.42
C ALA A 51 10.40 21.42 4.40
N ASP A 52 11.51 20.90 4.92
CA ASP A 52 12.48 21.62 5.76
C ASP A 52 13.41 22.53 4.95
N GLY A 53 13.22 22.61 3.62
CA GLY A 53 14.04 23.41 2.71
C GLY A 53 15.31 22.70 2.22
N GLN A 54 15.56 21.44 2.60
CA GLN A 54 16.70 20.68 2.08
C GLN A 54 16.52 20.41 0.59
N HIS A 55 17.57 20.67 -0.19
CA HIS A 55 17.65 20.30 -1.60
C HIS A 55 18.40 18.98 -1.73
N LEU A 56 17.74 18.00 -2.32
CA LEU A 56 18.25 16.66 -2.54
C LEU A 56 18.29 16.40 -4.05
N VAL A 57 19.37 15.79 -4.50
CA VAL A 57 19.51 15.27 -5.87
C VAL A 57 19.64 13.78 -5.73
N VAL A 58 18.62 13.02 -6.14
CA VAL A 58 18.54 11.58 -5.89
C VAL A 58 18.50 10.83 -7.20
N SER A 59 19.42 9.88 -7.36
CA SER A 59 19.48 8.96 -8.49
C SER A 59 18.68 7.68 -8.22
N PHE A 60 18.33 6.94 -9.28
CA PHE A 60 17.68 5.63 -9.14
C PHE A 60 18.58 4.61 -8.46
N ASP A 61 19.91 4.73 -8.66
CA ASP A 61 20.87 3.84 -8.01
C ASP A 61 20.91 4.03 -6.49
N GLU A 62 20.75 5.28 -6.03
CA GLU A 62 20.62 5.55 -4.59
C GLU A 62 19.30 5.00 -4.02
N VAL A 63 18.19 5.09 -4.77
CA VAL A 63 16.93 4.46 -4.37
C VAL A 63 17.12 2.95 -4.22
N ARG A 64 17.75 2.29 -5.20
CA ARG A 64 18.01 0.83 -5.11
C ARG A 64 18.96 0.49 -3.97
N ARG A 65 20.00 1.27 -3.79
CA ARG A 65 21.02 0.98 -2.77
C ARG A 65 20.53 1.16 -1.34
N PHE A 66 19.67 2.16 -1.08
CA PHE A 66 19.35 2.56 0.29
C PHE A 66 17.88 2.38 0.65
N ILE A 67 16.98 2.19 -0.31
CA ILE A 67 15.54 2.16 -0.07
C ILE A 67 14.93 0.83 -0.51
N CYS A 68 15.10 0.43 -1.79
CA CYS A 68 14.52 -0.78 -2.34
C CYS A 68 15.38 -1.35 -3.45
N ASP A 69 16.12 -2.42 -3.16
CA ASP A 69 17.10 -3.04 -4.07
C ASP A 69 16.47 -3.67 -5.33
N LYS A 70 15.21 -4.10 -5.24
CA LYS A 70 14.45 -4.72 -6.32
C LYS A 70 13.67 -3.74 -7.19
N ALA A 71 13.71 -2.44 -6.88
CA ALA A 71 12.94 -1.45 -7.61
C ALA A 71 13.37 -1.29 -9.07
N THR A 72 12.40 -1.31 -9.96
CA THR A 72 12.57 -0.99 -11.39
C THR A 72 12.78 0.51 -11.59
N ASP A 73 13.31 0.90 -12.76
CA ASP A 73 13.48 2.33 -13.11
C ASP A 73 12.16 3.10 -13.05
N THR A 74 11.07 2.47 -13.48
CA THR A 74 9.73 3.08 -13.45
C THR A 74 9.27 3.30 -12.02
N GLU A 75 9.46 2.34 -11.14
CA GLU A 75 9.09 2.45 -9.72
C GLU A 75 9.94 3.50 -9.00
N CYS A 76 11.25 3.53 -9.27
CA CYS A 76 12.14 4.59 -8.75
C CYS A 76 11.66 5.98 -9.19
N LYS A 77 11.29 6.13 -10.47
CA LYS A 77 10.79 7.39 -11.01
C LYS A 77 9.49 7.82 -10.33
N ILE A 78 8.50 6.92 -10.26
CA ILE A 78 7.21 7.21 -9.61
C ILE A 78 7.42 7.57 -8.14
N PHE A 79 8.28 6.84 -7.43
CA PHE A 79 8.61 7.10 -6.04
C PHE A 79 9.24 8.47 -5.83
N LEU A 80 10.24 8.83 -6.63
CA LEU A 80 10.92 10.12 -6.51
C LEU A 80 10.01 11.30 -6.91
N GLU A 81 9.18 11.14 -7.95
CA GLU A 81 8.19 12.16 -8.32
C GLU A 81 7.14 12.33 -7.21
N THR A 82 6.74 11.25 -6.55
CA THR A 82 5.85 11.31 -5.36
C THR A 82 6.52 12.09 -4.23
N CYS A 83 7.79 11.79 -3.92
CA CYS A 83 8.54 12.52 -2.91
C CYS A 83 8.65 14.02 -3.26
N LYS A 84 8.92 14.35 -4.52
CA LYS A 84 8.99 15.72 -5.01
C LYS A 84 7.65 16.46 -4.85
N GLN A 85 6.55 15.82 -5.27
CA GLN A 85 5.21 16.41 -5.19
C GLN A 85 4.79 16.73 -3.76
N TYR A 86 5.06 15.83 -2.82
CA TYR A 86 4.70 16.00 -1.42
C TYR A 86 5.79 16.65 -0.57
N LYS A 87 6.91 17.04 -1.19
CA LYS A 87 8.09 17.64 -0.51
C LYS A 87 8.64 16.75 0.59
N LEU A 88 8.76 15.44 0.30
CA LEU A 88 9.24 14.44 1.24
C LEU A 88 10.72 14.18 1.06
N ASN A 89 11.40 13.90 2.16
CA ASN A 89 12.75 13.39 2.14
C ASN A 89 12.71 11.85 2.19
N PRO A 90 13.09 11.13 1.13
CA PRO A 90 13.02 9.67 1.11
C PRO A 90 13.99 8.99 2.10
N PHE A 91 15.04 9.69 2.54
CA PHE A 91 16.04 9.16 3.46
C PHE A 91 15.67 9.30 4.95
N THR A 92 14.69 10.16 5.28
CA THR A 92 14.20 10.35 6.66
C THR A 92 13.01 9.47 7.02
N LYS A 93 12.71 8.46 6.20
CA LYS A 93 11.60 7.52 6.40
C LYS A 93 10.21 8.19 6.35
N GLU A 94 10.10 9.28 5.61
CA GLU A 94 8.82 9.91 5.33
C GLU A 94 8.03 9.14 4.27
N ALA A 95 8.74 8.51 3.32
CA ALA A 95 8.19 7.62 2.32
C ALA A 95 9.02 6.34 2.21
N TYR A 96 8.35 5.24 1.94
CA TYR A 96 8.94 3.92 1.73
C TYR A 96 8.55 3.40 0.36
N LEU A 97 9.48 2.75 -0.32
CA LEU A 97 9.20 1.92 -1.48
C LEU A 97 9.41 0.47 -1.06
N ILE A 98 8.33 -0.29 -0.94
CA ILE A 98 8.36 -1.64 -0.39
C ILE A 98 8.05 -2.63 -1.50
N HIS A 99 8.98 -3.55 -1.73
CA HIS A 99 8.77 -4.71 -2.57
C HIS A 99 8.37 -5.89 -1.67
N TYR A 100 7.16 -6.42 -1.88
CA TYR A 100 6.70 -7.60 -1.15
C TYR A 100 7.15 -8.85 -1.90
N ASP A 101 7.98 -9.68 -1.27
CA ASP A 101 8.38 -10.99 -1.80
C ASP A 101 7.18 -11.95 -1.80
N ASN A 102 6.38 -11.88 -2.83
CA ASN A 102 5.38 -12.89 -3.12
C ASN A 102 6.02 -14.00 -3.98
N LYS A 103 5.48 -15.22 -3.88
CA LYS A 103 5.97 -16.38 -4.64
C LYS A 103 5.97 -16.19 -6.17
N ASN A 104 5.34 -15.14 -6.67
CA ASN A 104 5.39 -14.67 -8.04
C ASN A 104 6.18 -13.38 -8.08
N ASP A 105 7.32 -13.39 -8.73
CA ASP A 105 8.32 -12.32 -8.83
C ASP A 105 7.85 -11.06 -9.62
N ASP A 106 6.59 -11.04 -10.05
CA ASP A 106 5.98 -9.96 -10.86
C ASP A 106 5.20 -8.93 -10.01
N THR A 107 5.38 -8.93 -8.69
CA THR A 107 4.65 -7.98 -7.82
C THR A 107 5.34 -6.62 -7.84
N ALA A 108 4.62 -5.60 -8.32
CA ALA A 108 5.10 -4.21 -8.29
C ALA A 108 5.34 -3.72 -6.85
N SER A 109 6.37 -2.90 -6.69
CA SER A 109 6.68 -2.25 -5.41
C SER A 109 5.58 -1.25 -5.04
N THR A 110 5.27 -1.16 -3.76
CA THR A 110 4.23 -0.27 -3.23
C THR A 110 4.87 0.92 -2.52
N ILE A 111 4.35 2.12 -2.80
CA ILE A 111 4.76 3.33 -2.10
C ILE A 111 3.91 3.46 -0.83
N VAL A 112 4.57 3.53 0.32
CA VAL A 112 3.92 3.71 1.62
C VAL A 112 4.43 4.99 2.27
N LEU A 113 3.52 5.89 2.63
CA LEU A 113 3.87 7.10 3.38
C LEU A 113 3.90 6.80 4.87
N GLY A 114 4.94 7.27 5.55
CA GLY A 114 5.07 7.13 7.00
C GLY A 114 4.04 7.97 7.75
N LYS A 115 3.65 7.53 8.95
CA LYS A 115 2.72 8.27 9.83
C LYS A 115 3.14 9.73 10.01
N ASN A 116 4.43 9.97 10.27
CA ASN A 116 4.96 11.31 10.49
C ASN A 116 4.84 12.21 9.27
N CYS A 117 4.84 11.64 8.06
CA CYS A 117 4.60 12.38 6.83
C CYS A 117 3.22 13.04 6.83
N TYR A 118 2.17 12.30 7.16
CA TYR A 118 0.81 12.86 7.24
C TYR A 118 0.69 13.96 8.29
N MET A 119 1.34 13.78 9.44
CA MET A 119 1.36 14.81 10.49
C MET A 119 2.04 16.09 10.03
N GLN A 120 3.21 15.98 9.43
CA GLN A 120 3.93 17.13 8.88
C GLN A 120 3.15 17.81 7.75
N MET A 121 2.47 17.05 6.89
CA MET A 121 1.61 17.61 5.85
C MET A 121 0.43 18.39 6.45
N ALA A 122 -0.18 17.89 7.53
CA ALA A 122 -1.25 18.58 8.25
C ALA A 122 -0.74 19.88 8.90
N GLU A 123 0.39 19.83 9.60
CA GLU A 123 1.00 20.98 10.27
C GLU A 123 1.42 22.12 9.31
N ARG A 124 1.74 21.79 8.05
CA ARG A 124 2.02 22.78 7.00
C ARG A 124 0.77 23.55 6.55
N ASN A 125 -0.42 23.04 6.82
CA ASN A 125 -1.65 23.73 6.46
C ASN A 125 -1.97 24.81 7.50
N PRO A 126 -2.04 26.09 7.13
CA PRO A 126 -2.29 27.18 8.09
C PRO A 126 -3.65 27.07 8.78
N ASN A 127 -4.57 26.34 8.19
CA ASN A 127 -5.90 26.09 8.76
C ASN A 127 -5.97 24.84 9.66
N PHE A 128 -4.88 24.09 9.81
CA PHE A 128 -4.85 22.98 10.74
C PHE A 128 -4.91 23.48 12.18
N ASP A 129 -5.80 22.92 12.99
CA ASP A 129 -6.04 23.32 14.37
C ASP A 129 -5.96 22.14 15.36
N GLY A 130 -5.19 21.13 14.96
CA GLY A 130 -4.97 19.96 15.79
C GLY A 130 -5.91 18.78 15.48
N PHE A 131 -5.75 17.71 16.24
CA PHE A 131 -6.56 16.51 16.14
C PHE A 131 -6.69 15.81 17.48
N GLU A 132 -7.75 15.03 17.63
CA GLU A 132 -7.96 14.07 18.70
C GLU A 132 -8.09 12.68 18.07
N ALA A 133 -7.57 11.66 18.74
CA ALA A 133 -7.71 10.29 18.28
C ALA A 133 -7.73 9.32 19.46
N GLY A 134 -8.38 8.18 19.27
CA GLY A 134 -8.49 7.22 20.32
C GLY A 134 -9.02 5.87 19.85
N VAL A 135 -9.37 5.05 20.83
CA VAL A 135 -9.91 3.71 20.65
C VAL A 135 -11.41 3.66 20.89
N ILE A 136 -12.08 2.74 20.20
CA ILE A 136 -13.47 2.37 20.44
C ILE A 136 -13.42 1.01 21.13
N VAL A 137 -13.93 0.96 22.34
CA VAL A 137 -13.92 -0.25 23.17
C VAL A 137 -15.32 -0.65 23.61
N LEU A 138 -15.52 -1.95 23.76
CA LEU A 138 -16.67 -2.54 24.45
C LEU A 138 -16.23 -2.93 25.85
N THR A 139 -16.88 -2.38 26.85
CA THR A 139 -16.61 -2.70 28.25
C THR A 139 -17.26 -4.04 28.66
N ALA A 140 -16.87 -4.60 29.79
CA ALA A 140 -17.40 -5.87 30.31
C ALA A 140 -18.91 -5.85 30.57
N ASP A 141 -19.46 -4.68 30.89
CA ASP A 141 -20.89 -4.45 31.08
C ASP A 141 -21.67 -4.14 29.80
N GLY A 142 -20.99 -4.25 28.65
CA GLY A 142 -21.59 -4.11 27.32
C GLY A 142 -21.76 -2.67 26.83
N GLN A 143 -21.08 -1.70 27.43
CA GLN A 143 -21.13 -0.31 26.99
C GLN A 143 -20.08 -0.05 25.91
N LEU A 144 -20.48 0.70 24.88
CA LEU A 144 -19.60 1.18 23.84
C LEU A 144 -19.01 2.53 24.24
N LEU A 145 -17.68 2.63 24.32
CA LEU A 145 -17.00 3.85 24.72
C LEU A 145 -15.96 4.27 23.69
N ASN A 146 -15.98 5.56 23.35
CA ASN A 146 -14.91 6.23 22.61
C ASN A 146 -13.97 6.87 23.64
N ARG A 147 -12.72 6.38 23.66
CA ARG A 147 -11.73 6.82 24.63
C ARG A 147 -10.51 7.39 23.92
N GLU A 148 -10.02 8.51 24.40
CA GLU A 148 -8.80 9.13 23.88
C GLU A 148 -7.57 8.29 24.22
N GLY A 149 -6.61 8.25 23.28
CA GLY A 149 -5.40 7.43 23.41
C GLY A 149 -5.56 6.01 22.88
N SER A 150 -4.54 5.18 23.12
CA SER A 150 -4.43 3.83 22.51
C SER A 150 -4.46 2.68 23.53
N ILE A 151 -4.57 2.98 24.83
CA ILE A 151 -4.49 1.96 25.86
C ILE A 151 -5.85 1.29 26.02
N VAL A 152 -5.88 -0.04 25.95
CA VAL A 152 -7.05 -0.88 26.20
C VAL A 152 -6.74 -1.77 27.40
N TYR A 153 -7.67 -1.86 28.32
CA TYR A 153 -7.52 -2.76 29.47
C TYR A 153 -7.95 -4.18 29.08
N ASP A 154 -6.99 -5.12 29.09
CA ASP A 154 -7.14 -6.51 28.68
C ASP A 154 -7.12 -7.53 29.82
N GLY A 155 -7.18 -7.07 31.09
CA GLY A 155 -7.26 -7.93 32.29
C GLY A 155 -8.64 -8.60 32.47
N ASP A 156 -8.80 -9.33 33.59
CA ASP A 156 -10.05 -9.99 33.96
C ASP A 156 -11.20 -8.97 34.02
N GLY A 157 -12.26 -9.23 33.28
CA GLY A 157 -13.36 -8.27 33.08
C GLY A 157 -12.98 -7.08 32.18
N GLY A 158 -11.95 -7.27 31.35
CA GLY A 158 -11.38 -6.25 30.50
C GLY A 158 -12.25 -5.78 29.35
N GLU A 159 -11.73 -4.84 28.63
CA GLU A 159 -12.38 -4.23 27.48
C GLU A 159 -12.04 -4.99 26.19
N THR A 160 -12.94 -4.98 25.22
CA THR A 160 -12.69 -5.50 23.88
C THR A 160 -12.47 -4.34 22.93
N LEU A 161 -11.31 -4.31 22.25
CA LEU A 161 -11.02 -3.33 21.21
C LEU A 161 -11.91 -3.60 19.98
N LEU A 162 -12.73 -2.64 19.60
CA LEU A 162 -13.58 -2.71 18.40
C LEU A 162 -13.04 -1.90 17.22
N GLY A 163 -12.30 -0.83 17.49
CA GLY A 163 -11.83 0.05 16.44
C GLY A 163 -11.08 1.27 16.96
N GLY A 164 -10.94 2.25 16.10
CA GLY A 164 -10.35 3.54 16.40
C GLY A 164 -11.17 4.69 15.83
N TRP A 165 -10.97 5.86 16.38
CA TRP A 165 -11.60 7.09 15.91
C TRP A 165 -10.60 8.22 15.86
N ALA A 166 -10.87 9.21 14.99
CA ALA A 166 -10.12 10.44 14.93
C ALA A 166 -11.03 11.63 14.62
N LYS A 167 -10.67 12.79 15.18
CA LYS A 167 -11.26 14.10 14.86
C LYS A 167 -10.14 15.04 14.44
N VAL A 168 -10.35 15.75 13.34
CA VAL A 168 -9.41 16.74 12.85
C VAL A 168 -10.10 18.11 12.86
N TYR A 169 -9.45 19.08 13.49
CA TYR A 169 -9.93 20.44 13.62
C TYR A 169 -9.29 21.35 12.59
N ARG A 170 -10.06 22.32 12.10
CA ARG A 170 -9.59 23.33 11.15
C ARG A 170 -10.16 24.70 11.50
N LYS A 171 -9.32 25.73 11.42
CA LYS A 171 -9.69 27.12 11.73
C LYS A 171 -10.72 27.70 10.76
N ASP A 172 -10.79 27.19 9.54
CA ASP A 172 -11.74 27.62 8.50
C ASP A 172 -13.07 26.83 8.52
N ARG A 173 -13.30 25.96 9.52
CA ARG A 173 -14.51 25.15 9.64
C ARG A 173 -15.03 25.17 11.07
N THR A 174 -16.36 25.21 11.22
CA THR A 174 -17.01 25.15 12.53
C THR A 174 -17.17 23.75 13.10
N ARG A 175 -17.03 22.72 12.23
CA ARG A 175 -17.16 21.32 12.64
C ARG A 175 -15.87 20.57 12.33
N ALA A 176 -15.46 19.73 13.28
CA ALA A 176 -14.38 18.79 13.06
C ALA A 176 -14.76 17.75 11.99
N SER A 177 -13.79 17.30 11.22
CA SER A 177 -13.92 16.07 10.43
C SER A 177 -13.75 14.89 11.39
N TYR A 178 -14.67 13.94 11.35
CA TYR A 178 -14.70 12.75 12.22
C TYR A 178 -14.71 11.49 11.37
N GLU A 179 -13.84 10.55 11.72
CA GLU A 179 -13.73 9.25 11.06
C GLU A 179 -13.60 8.14 12.10
N GLU A 180 -14.20 7.00 11.82
CA GLU A 180 -14.11 5.77 12.59
C GLU A 180 -13.64 4.63 11.69
N VAL A 181 -12.87 3.71 12.26
CA VAL A 181 -12.41 2.51 11.59
C VAL A 181 -12.66 1.30 12.48
N LYS A 182 -13.23 0.23 11.92
CA LYS A 182 -13.42 -1.02 12.65
C LYS A 182 -12.16 -1.86 12.57
N LEU A 183 -11.77 -2.46 13.68
CA LEU A 183 -10.63 -3.37 13.72
C LEU A 183 -10.79 -4.52 12.72
N SER A 184 -11.98 -5.08 12.59
CA SER A 184 -12.28 -6.19 11.68
C SER A 184 -12.08 -5.88 10.19
N GLU A 185 -12.07 -4.62 9.80
CA GLU A 185 -11.82 -4.21 8.40
C GLU A 185 -10.32 -4.25 8.07
N TYR A 186 -9.46 -4.13 9.07
CA TYR A 186 -8.00 -4.04 8.92
C TYR A 186 -7.28 -5.26 9.48
N ASP A 187 -7.92 -6.03 10.37
CA ASP A 187 -7.35 -7.27 10.90
C ASP A 187 -7.50 -8.40 9.87
N THR A 188 -6.44 -8.65 9.13
CA THR A 188 -6.37 -9.78 8.20
C THR A 188 -6.16 -11.13 8.89
N GLY A 189 -6.08 -11.16 10.24
CA GLY A 189 -5.73 -12.34 11.01
C GLY A 189 -4.31 -12.85 10.75
N LYS A 190 -3.50 -12.10 10.02
CA LYS A 190 -2.09 -12.40 9.75
C LYS A 190 -1.24 -11.37 10.48
N SER A 191 -0.32 -11.85 11.32
CA SER A 191 0.72 -10.97 11.84
C SER A 191 1.58 -10.49 10.66
N LEU A 192 1.74 -9.18 10.53
CA LEU A 192 2.70 -8.59 9.59
C LEU A 192 4.16 -8.95 9.95
N TRP A 193 4.37 -9.46 11.15
CA TRP A 193 5.67 -9.82 11.69
C TRP A 193 5.77 -11.33 11.90
N ASN A 194 6.58 -12.00 11.08
CA ASN A 194 6.89 -13.44 11.15
C ASN A 194 5.73 -14.44 10.93
N GLY A 195 4.63 -14.06 10.30
CA GLY A 195 3.53 -14.99 9.98
C GLY A 195 2.82 -15.59 11.22
N LYS A 196 3.09 -15.10 12.41
CA LYS A 196 2.37 -15.47 13.63
C LYS A 196 1.20 -14.53 13.83
N LYS A 197 0.03 -15.06 14.22
CA LYS A 197 -1.10 -14.21 14.63
C LYS A 197 -0.65 -13.31 15.78
N ALA A 198 -1.00 -12.04 15.71
CA ALA A 198 -0.93 -11.19 16.87
C ALA A 198 -1.89 -11.79 17.92
N THR A 199 -1.36 -12.17 19.06
CA THR A 199 -2.13 -12.59 20.24
C THR A 199 -2.49 -11.36 21.03
#